data_8164f57a8a3ac5dcf152e945833a2d82
#
_entry.id   8164f57a8a3ac5dcf152e945833a2d82
#
_cell.length_a   1.000
_cell.length_b   1.000
_cell.length_c   1.000
_cell.angle_alpha   90.00
_cell.angle_beta   90.00
_cell.angle_gamma   90.00
#
_symmetry.space_group_name_H-M   'P 1'
#
loop_
_entity.id
_entity.type
_entity.pdbx_description
1 polymer ?
#
loop_
_entity_poly.entity_id
_entity_poly.type
_entity_poly.pdbx_seq_one_letter_code
_entity_poly.pdbx_strand_id
1 'polypeptide(L)'
;MVMASQCILQARPKTMRITIDGKLGGTAEDYVSYFKLYEDGIRDGWVVDPSIFAERTIGSVEQDPMVYGSNPETMSWCAFNYTNQLTAIRSAAPEGVEIAITTWPSADPVKSDYLKPSQFFAITKDSTNPEEAAKVLNFITNSVECNEILLGERGIPLSSTVADSIAPKMDETSQEVIKFINEVVSDNSSQINPPAADGSSEVNDLLNKLEEQVCYGQMTAEDAGQQLFTEGSKIMESKKN
;
A
#
# COMPACT_ATOMS: atom_id res chain seq x y z
N MET A 1 -9.44 -7.73 -1.05
CA MET A 1 -10.41 -6.71 -1.48
C MET A 1 -10.07 -5.33 -0.96
N VAL A 2 -9.72 -5.13 0.30
CA VAL A 2 -9.15 -3.85 0.79
C VAL A 2 -8.00 -3.36 -0.09
N MET A 3 -7.27 -4.25 -0.75
CA MET A 3 -6.20 -3.91 -1.68
C MET A 3 -6.71 -3.46 -3.06
N ALA A 4 -7.83 -3.99 -3.54
CA ALA A 4 -8.45 -3.47 -4.76
C ALA A 4 -8.93 -2.03 -4.53
N SER A 5 -9.40 -1.69 -3.33
CA SER A 5 -9.80 -0.34 -2.96
C SER A 5 -8.63 0.65 -3.00
N GLN A 6 -7.50 0.28 -2.46
CA GLN A 6 -6.29 1.10 -2.53
C GLN A 6 -5.78 1.24 -3.97
N CYS A 7 -5.88 0.19 -4.79
CA CYS A 7 -5.52 0.22 -6.19
C CYS A 7 -6.38 1.21 -6.99
N ILE A 8 -7.69 1.14 -6.83
CA ILE A 8 -8.60 2.01 -7.57
C ILE A 8 -8.44 3.46 -7.15
N LEU A 9 -8.25 3.72 -5.86
CA LEU A 9 -7.96 5.05 -5.35
C LEU A 9 -6.61 5.59 -5.84
N GLN A 10 -5.61 4.74 -6.02
CA GLN A 10 -4.29 5.15 -6.54
C GLN A 10 -4.26 5.25 -8.07
N ALA A 11 -5.00 4.40 -8.78
CA ALA A 11 -5.10 4.45 -10.24
C ALA A 11 -5.99 5.59 -10.75
N ARG A 12 -6.84 6.17 -9.89
CA ARG A 12 -7.62 7.37 -10.25
C ARG A 12 -6.78 8.63 -10.14
N PRO A 13 -7.09 9.66 -10.96
CA PRO A 13 -6.35 10.92 -10.95
C PRO A 13 -6.34 11.53 -9.54
N LYS A 14 -5.32 12.32 -9.26
CA LYS A 14 -4.97 13.01 -7.99
C LYS A 14 -6.14 13.62 -7.18
N THR A 15 -7.34 13.63 -7.72
CA THR A 15 -8.55 14.25 -7.17
C THR A 15 -9.15 13.51 -5.99
N MET A 16 -8.97 12.20 -5.86
CA MET A 16 -9.52 11.42 -4.73
C MET A 16 -8.60 11.31 -3.52
N ARG A 17 -7.47 12.00 -3.53
CA ARG A 17 -6.55 11.99 -2.39
C ARG A 17 -6.90 13.10 -1.42
N ILE A 18 -6.74 12.83 -0.12
CA ILE A 18 -6.66 13.87 0.88
C ILE A 18 -5.51 14.78 0.45
N THR A 19 -5.81 16.04 0.17
CA THR A 19 -4.84 16.99 -0.39
C THR A 19 -3.93 17.58 0.69
N ILE A 20 -2.76 18.16 0.28
CA ILE A 20 -1.78 18.77 1.19
C ILE A 20 -2.38 19.91 2.04
N ASP A 21 -3.40 20.58 1.51
CA ASP A 21 -4.12 21.67 2.21
C ASP A 21 -5.14 21.14 3.23
N GLY A 22 -5.14 19.86 3.51
CA GLY A 22 -6.00 19.23 4.50
C GLY A 22 -7.48 19.20 4.10
N LYS A 23 -7.78 19.17 2.82
CA LYS A 23 -9.14 18.96 2.31
C LYS A 23 -9.29 17.59 1.69
N LEU A 24 -10.46 17.01 1.80
CA LEU A 24 -10.82 15.83 1.05
C LEU A 24 -10.82 16.15 -0.45
N GLY A 25 -10.10 15.38 -1.26
CA GLY A 25 -10.02 15.55 -2.71
C GLY A 25 -11.20 14.91 -3.42
N GLY A 26 -11.43 15.28 -4.68
CA GLY A 26 -12.51 14.71 -5.50
C GLY A 26 -13.89 15.28 -5.22
N THR A 27 -14.88 14.61 -5.77
CA THR A 27 -16.29 14.94 -5.66
C THR A 27 -17.06 13.77 -5.03
N ALA A 28 -18.30 14.00 -4.60
CA ALA A 28 -19.16 12.92 -4.12
C ALA A 28 -19.34 11.83 -5.18
N GLU A 29 -19.48 12.21 -6.48
CA GLU A 29 -19.56 11.28 -7.61
C GLU A 29 -18.34 10.38 -7.75
N ASP A 30 -17.14 10.88 -7.48
CA ASP A 30 -15.94 10.06 -7.51
C ASP A 30 -16.01 8.95 -6.46
N TYR A 31 -16.47 9.26 -5.26
CA TYR A 31 -16.66 8.28 -4.19
C TYR A 31 -17.81 7.31 -4.46
N VAL A 32 -18.93 7.80 -5.00
CA VAL A 32 -20.03 6.93 -5.47
C VAL A 32 -19.49 5.93 -6.50
N SER A 33 -18.74 6.40 -7.48
CA SER A 33 -18.13 5.53 -8.49
C SER A 33 -17.17 4.49 -7.90
N TYR A 34 -16.47 4.83 -6.82
CA TYR A 34 -15.62 3.90 -6.07
C TYR A 34 -16.45 2.79 -5.42
N PHE A 35 -17.48 3.15 -4.64
CA PHE A 35 -18.33 2.16 -3.98
C PHE A 35 -19.14 1.31 -4.95
N LYS A 36 -19.49 1.84 -6.13
CA LYS A 36 -20.14 1.07 -7.20
C LYS A 36 -19.31 -0.12 -7.68
N LEU A 37 -17.99 -0.05 -7.63
CA LEU A 37 -17.13 -1.19 -7.95
C LEU A 37 -17.39 -2.38 -7.04
N TYR A 38 -17.68 -2.14 -5.78
CA TYR A 38 -18.02 -3.21 -4.82
C TYR A 38 -19.46 -3.67 -4.97
N GLU A 39 -20.40 -2.72 -5.03
CA GLU A 39 -21.83 -3.02 -5.20
C GLU A 39 -22.07 -3.83 -6.47
N ASP A 40 -21.55 -3.35 -7.61
CA ASP A 40 -21.65 -4.05 -8.89
C ASP A 40 -20.87 -5.35 -8.88
N GLY A 41 -19.69 -5.38 -8.27
CA GLY A 41 -18.84 -6.56 -8.20
C GLY A 41 -19.44 -7.71 -7.39
N ILE A 42 -20.11 -7.41 -6.29
CA ILE A 42 -20.88 -8.41 -5.50
C ILE A 42 -22.08 -8.89 -6.31
N ARG A 43 -22.84 -7.96 -6.89
CA ARG A 43 -24.03 -8.32 -7.71
C ARG A 43 -23.67 -9.18 -8.91
N ASP A 44 -22.60 -8.85 -9.62
CA ASP A 44 -22.20 -9.48 -10.88
C ASP A 44 -21.20 -10.63 -10.68
N GLY A 45 -20.77 -10.90 -9.42
CA GLY A 45 -19.99 -12.07 -9.02
C GLY A 45 -18.50 -12.00 -9.34
N TRP A 46 -17.92 -10.82 -9.62
CA TRP A 46 -16.49 -10.66 -9.80
C TRP A 46 -15.77 -10.14 -8.53
N VAL A 47 -16.50 -9.79 -7.50
CA VAL A 47 -16.02 -9.61 -6.13
C VAL A 47 -16.51 -10.80 -5.29
N VAL A 48 -15.62 -11.39 -4.51
CA VAL A 48 -15.98 -12.52 -3.65
C VAL A 48 -17.00 -12.14 -2.60
N ASP A 49 -17.80 -13.12 -2.15
CA ASP A 49 -18.80 -12.93 -1.11
C ASP A 49 -18.16 -12.35 0.17
N PRO A 50 -18.76 -11.33 0.79
CA PRO A 50 -18.24 -10.70 1.98
C PRO A 50 -17.96 -11.61 3.16
N SER A 51 -18.69 -12.74 3.28
CA SER A 51 -18.46 -13.74 4.33
C SER A 51 -17.04 -14.33 4.30
N ILE A 52 -16.43 -14.37 3.11
CA ILE A 52 -15.06 -14.86 2.91
C ILE A 52 -14.02 -13.90 3.52
N PHE A 53 -14.32 -12.62 3.62
CA PHE A 53 -13.42 -11.65 4.27
C PHE A 53 -13.29 -11.92 5.76
N ALA A 54 -14.34 -12.42 6.41
CA ALA A 54 -14.32 -12.78 7.82
C ALA A 54 -13.33 -13.93 8.13
N GLU A 55 -12.94 -14.72 7.13
CA GLU A 55 -11.94 -15.76 7.25
C GLU A 55 -10.50 -15.25 7.32
N ARG A 56 -10.28 -13.96 7.03
CA ARG A 56 -8.95 -13.37 6.85
C ARG A 56 -8.69 -12.26 7.84
N THR A 57 -7.43 -12.15 8.26
CA THR A 57 -6.94 -10.96 8.95
C THR A 57 -6.53 -9.93 7.90
N ILE A 58 -7.32 -8.89 7.75
CA ILE A 58 -7.06 -7.82 6.78
C ILE A 58 -5.69 -7.18 7.05
N GLY A 59 -4.85 -7.10 6.00
CA GLY A 59 -3.51 -6.55 6.09
C GLY A 59 -2.42 -7.55 6.49
N SER A 60 -2.76 -8.81 6.83
CA SER A 60 -1.77 -9.87 6.97
C SER A 60 -1.29 -10.30 5.59
N VAL A 61 0.02 -10.26 5.39
CA VAL A 61 0.65 -10.63 4.10
C VAL A 61 0.50 -12.13 3.83
N GLU A 62 0.57 -12.95 4.87
CA GLU A 62 0.42 -14.41 4.80
C GLU A 62 -1.03 -14.82 4.52
N GLN A 63 -1.97 -13.91 4.73
CA GLN A 63 -3.38 -14.09 4.41
C GLN A 63 -3.83 -13.22 3.22
N ASP A 64 -2.88 -12.86 2.37
CA ASP A 64 -3.20 -12.15 1.12
C ASP A 64 -4.16 -12.98 0.27
N PRO A 65 -5.17 -12.35 -0.37
CA PRO A 65 -6.15 -13.04 -1.21
C PRO A 65 -5.56 -13.91 -2.31
N MET A 66 -4.33 -13.68 -2.75
CA MET A 66 -3.66 -14.51 -3.76
C MET A 66 -3.21 -15.87 -3.24
N VAL A 67 -2.96 -15.99 -1.94
CA VAL A 67 -2.32 -17.18 -1.34
C VAL A 67 -3.15 -17.81 -0.24
N TYR A 68 -4.17 -17.14 0.26
CA TYR A 68 -4.99 -17.59 1.37
C TYR A 68 -6.47 -17.61 1.02
N GLY A 69 -7.14 -18.71 1.32
CA GLY A 69 -8.57 -18.89 1.18
C GLY A 69 -8.98 -20.34 1.42
N SER A 70 -10.21 -20.54 1.88
CA SER A 70 -10.78 -21.86 2.14
C SER A 70 -11.03 -22.66 0.86
N ASN A 71 -11.13 -21.97 -0.27
CA ASN A 71 -11.39 -22.55 -1.59
C ASN A 71 -10.55 -21.81 -2.66
N PRO A 72 -9.85 -22.52 -3.56
CA PRO A 72 -9.15 -21.90 -4.69
C PRO A 72 -10.02 -20.96 -5.53
N GLU A 73 -11.32 -21.23 -5.66
CA GLU A 73 -12.26 -20.37 -6.40
C GLU A 73 -12.49 -19.01 -5.73
N THR A 74 -12.14 -18.85 -4.46
CA THR A 74 -12.26 -17.61 -3.70
C THR A 74 -10.94 -16.85 -3.59
N MET A 75 -9.87 -17.37 -4.18
CA MET A 75 -8.57 -16.72 -4.22
C MET A 75 -8.53 -15.69 -5.35
N SER A 76 -7.83 -14.58 -5.10
CA SER A 76 -7.58 -13.57 -6.10
C SER A 76 -6.45 -14.00 -7.04
N TRP A 77 -6.56 -13.64 -8.33
CA TRP A 77 -5.47 -13.85 -9.30
C TRP A 77 -4.40 -12.76 -9.27
N CYS A 78 -4.65 -11.64 -8.58
CA CYS A 78 -3.70 -10.57 -8.37
C CYS A 78 -3.94 -9.85 -7.03
N ALA A 79 -2.92 -9.17 -6.54
CA ALA A 79 -3.00 -8.29 -5.38
C ALA A 79 -2.09 -7.08 -5.57
N PHE A 80 -2.34 -6.03 -4.79
CA PHE A 80 -1.63 -4.76 -4.86
C PHE A 80 -0.88 -4.56 -3.56
N ASN A 81 0.41 -4.82 -3.60
CA ASN A 81 1.28 -4.82 -2.44
C ASN A 81 2.52 -3.95 -2.65
N TYR A 82 3.26 -3.70 -1.60
CA TYR A 82 4.60 -3.15 -1.69
C TYR A 82 5.60 -4.26 -2.02
N THR A 83 6.65 -3.94 -2.76
CA THR A 83 7.66 -4.89 -3.22
C THR A 83 8.32 -5.69 -2.10
N ASN A 84 8.49 -5.11 -0.92
CA ASN A 84 9.05 -5.79 0.26
C ASN A 84 8.15 -6.90 0.85
N GLN A 85 6.91 -7.02 0.39
CA GLN A 85 5.97 -8.05 0.82
C GLN A 85 6.05 -9.32 -0.04
N LEU A 86 6.73 -9.26 -1.18
CA LEU A 86 6.77 -10.36 -2.15
C LEU A 86 7.31 -11.67 -1.56
N THR A 87 8.38 -11.60 -0.77
CA THR A 87 8.97 -12.78 -0.13
C THR A 87 7.99 -13.48 0.80
N ALA A 88 7.27 -12.72 1.63
CA ALA A 88 6.27 -13.28 2.54
C ALA A 88 5.07 -13.89 1.79
N ILE A 89 4.60 -13.23 0.72
CA ILE A 89 3.51 -13.75 -0.13
C ILE A 89 3.94 -15.05 -0.81
N ARG A 90 5.13 -15.11 -1.40
CA ARG A 90 5.66 -16.32 -2.03
C ARG A 90 5.83 -17.46 -1.03
N SER A 91 6.26 -17.15 0.18
CA SER A 91 6.41 -18.16 1.25
C SER A 91 5.06 -18.73 1.71
N ALA A 92 3.99 -17.97 1.58
CA ALA A 92 2.63 -18.41 1.94
C ALA A 92 1.89 -19.05 0.75
N ALA A 93 2.44 -18.98 -0.47
CA ALA A 93 1.78 -19.49 -1.66
C ALA A 93 1.61 -21.03 -1.58
N PRO A 94 0.45 -21.57 -1.98
CA PRO A 94 0.24 -23.00 -2.11
C PRO A 94 1.22 -23.65 -3.11
N GLU A 95 1.48 -24.94 -2.95
CA GLU A 95 2.35 -25.69 -3.86
C GLU A 95 1.86 -25.56 -5.32
N GLY A 96 2.76 -25.22 -6.23
CA GLY A 96 2.47 -25.03 -7.65
C GLY A 96 1.92 -23.66 -8.03
N VAL A 97 1.76 -22.74 -7.08
CA VAL A 97 1.38 -21.35 -7.36
C VAL A 97 2.64 -20.50 -7.51
N GLU A 98 2.83 -19.94 -8.70
CA GLU A 98 3.93 -19.01 -8.99
C GLU A 98 3.42 -17.57 -8.91
N ILE A 99 4.12 -16.75 -8.13
CA ILE A 99 3.81 -15.32 -7.93
C ILE A 99 4.83 -14.47 -8.70
N ALA A 100 4.35 -13.74 -9.69
CA ALA A 100 5.15 -12.77 -10.45
C ALA A 100 4.90 -11.34 -9.95
N ILE A 101 5.86 -10.45 -10.18
CA ILE A 101 5.76 -9.02 -9.88
C ILE A 101 5.58 -8.21 -11.17
N THR A 102 4.71 -7.24 -11.15
CA THR A 102 4.51 -6.30 -12.25
C THR A 102 4.05 -4.93 -11.73
N THR A 103 4.05 -3.92 -12.59
CA THR A 103 3.52 -2.59 -12.27
C THR A 103 2.00 -2.59 -12.19
N TRP A 104 1.44 -1.57 -11.58
CA TRP A 104 0.00 -1.35 -11.54
C TRP A 104 -0.54 -1.10 -12.95
N PRO A 105 -1.69 -1.68 -13.32
CA PRO A 105 -2.34 -1.35 -14.56
C PRO A 105 -2.79 0.12 -14.53
N SER A 106 -2.24 0.92 -15.42
CA SER A 106 -2.51 2.35 -15.51
C SER A 106 -2.40 2.85 -16.92
N ALA A 107 -3.21 3.84 -17.27
CA ALA A 107 -3.10 4.57 -18.54
C ALA A 107 -1.84 5.48 -18.56
N ASP A 108 -1.29 5.80 -17.40
CA ASP A 108 -0.07 6.59 -17.25
C ASP A 108 0.80 5.95 -16.16
N PRO A 109 1.74 5.06 -16.54
CA PRO A 109 2.60 4.34 -15.58
C PRO A 109 3.38 5.28 -14.65
N VAL A 110 3.82 6.43 -15.13
CA VAL A 110 4.55 7.43 -14.33
C VAL A 110 3.72 7.99 -13.17
N LYS A 111 2.39 7.84 -13.22
CA LYS A 111 1.48 8.31 -12.17
C LYS A 111 0.95 7.22 -11.27
N SER A 112 1.19 5.95 -11.60
CA SER A 112 0.63 4.82 -10.87
C SER A 112 1.60 4.25 -9.83
N ASP A 113 2.88 4.21 -10.15
CA ASP A 113 3.90 3.69 -9.27
C ASP A 113 4.65 4.81 -8.54
N TYR A 114 5.20 4.52 -7.38
CA TYR A 114 6.06 5.44 -6.62
C TYR A 114 7.03 4.67 -5.72
N LEU A 115 8.21 5.24 -5.53
CA LEU A 115 9.18 4.73 -4.59
C LEU A 115 8.88 5.30 -3.20
N LYS A 116 8.49 4.43 -2.28
CA LYS A 116 8.22 4.80 -0.89
C LYS A 116 9.40 4.41 -0.01
N PRO A 117 9.98 5.36 0.75
CA PRO A 117 10.93 5.00 1.80
C PRO A 117 10.27 4.04 2.78
N SER A 118 10.92 2.88 3.04
CA SER A 118 10.31 1.86 3.89
C SER A 118 10.42 2.22 5.36
N GLN A 119 11.57 2.69 5.80
CA GLN A 119 11.82 3.04 7.20
C GLN A 119 12.70 4.29 7.31
N PHE A 120 12.53 5.00 8.41
CA PHE A 120 13.34 6.17 8.76
C PHE A 120 13.98 5.99 10.13
N PHE A 121 15.20 6.45 10.26
CA PHE A 121 15.85 6.67 11.55
C PHE A 121 15.89 8.16 11.83
N ALA A 122 15.67 8.54 13.08
CA ALA A 122 15.71 9.94 13.50
C ALA A 122 16.43 10.07 14.84
N ILE A 123 17.13 11.19 14.99
CA ILE A 123 17.70 11.59 16.29
C ILE A 123 16.69 12.52 16.94
N THR A 124 16.25 12.20 18.15
CA THR A 124 15.32 13.05 18.88
C THR A 124 16.00 14.35 19.29
N LYS A 125 15.23 15.45 19.35
CA LYS A 125 15.74 16.74 19.80
C LYS A 125 16.27 16.73 21.26
N ASP A 126 15.80 15.77 22.05
CA ASP A 126 16.16 15.61 23.46
C ASP A 126 17.39 14.71 23.66
N SER A 127 18.03 14.27 22.56
CA SER A 127 19.25 13.47 22.63
C SER A 127 20.38 14.26 23.32
N THR A 128 20.97 13.65 24.32
CA THR A 128 22.13 14.24 25.02
C THR A 128 23.45 14.02 24.29
N ASN A 129 23.47 13.11 23.30
CA ASN A 129 24.66 12.75 22.51
C ASN A 129 24.32 12.68 21.01
N PRO A 130 23.89 13.79 20.37
CA PRO A 130 23.40 13.76 18.99
C PRO A 130 24.50 13.40 17.97
N GLU A 131 25.75 13.77 18.22
CA GLU A 131 26.87 13.44 17.34
C GLU A 131 27.16 11.93 17.32
N GLU A 132 27.15 11.29 18.48
CA GLU A 132 27.34 9.84 18.57
C GLU A 132 26.15 9.08 17.98
N ALA A 133 24.93 9.57 18.20
CA ALA A 133 23.73 9.03 17.55
C ALA A 133 23.84 9.12 16.02
N ALA A 134 24.34 10.24 15.47
CA ALA A 134 24.56 10.38 14.04
C ALA A 134 25.58 9.38 13.48
N LYS A 135 26.64 9.07 14.23
CA LYS A 135 27.63 8.03 13.84
C LYS A 135 26.97 6.63 13.80
N VAL A 136 26.12 6.31 14.78
CA VAL A 136 25.35 5.04 14.78
C VAL A 136 24.40 4.98 13.58
N LEU A 137 23.66 6.05 13.29
CA LEU A 137 22.79 6.09 12.11
C LEU A 137 23.57 5.93 10.81
N ASN A 138 24.71 6.62 10.70
CA ASN A 138 25.58 6.46 9.52
C ASN A 138 26.09 5.04 9.37
N PHE A 139 26.45 4.37 10.46
CA PHE A 139 26.87 2.97 10.42
C PHE A 139 25.73 2.05 9.95
N ILE A 140 24.52 2.19 10.49
CA ILE A 140 23.37 1.37 10.11
C ILE A 140 23.00 1.58 8.62
N THR A 141 23.04 2.83 8.14
CA THR A 141 22.56 3.16 6.79
C THR A 141 23.62 2.99 5.71
N ASN A 142 24.91 3.17 6.02
CA ASN A 142 25.97 3.25 5.01
C ASN A 142 27.08 2.21 5.18
N SER A 143 27.11 1.43 6.26
CA SER A 143 28.09 0.37 6.42
C SER A 143 27.71 -0.86 5.60
N VAL A 144 28.60 -1.33 4.74
CA VAL A 144 28.46 -2.60 4.03
C VAL A 144 28.38 -3.75 5.02
N GLU A 145 29.26 -3.78 6.05
CA GLU A 145 29.29 -4.80 7.09
C GLU A 145 27.93 -4.95 7.80
N CYS A 146 27.33 -3.84 8.22
CA CYS A 146 26.02 -3.86 8.86
C CYS A 146 24.93 -4.36 7.90
N ASN A 147 24.93 -3.89 6.67
CA ASN A 147 23.91 -4.24 5.69
C ASN A 147 24.08 -5.65 5.13
N GLU A 148 25.27 -6.24 5.16
CA GLU A 148 25.48 -7.66 4.89
C GLU A 148 24.79 -8.58 5.93
N ILE A 149 24.57 -8.08 7.14
CA ILE A 149 23.80 -8.80 8.17
C ILE A 149 22.31 -8.58 7.98
N LEU A 150 21.90 -7.35 7.65
CA LEU A 150 20.49 -6.99 7.47
C LEU A 150 19.89 -7.57 6.18
N LEU A 151 20.67 -7.71 5.11
CA LEU A 151 20.27 -8.25 3.80
C LEU A 151 18.94 -7.69 3.27
N GLY A 152 18.72 -6.39 3.45
CA GLY A 152 17.51 -5.74 2.97
C GLY A 152 16.25 -5.96 3.80
N GLU A 153 16.31 -6.62 4.97
CA GLU A 153 15.14 -6.81 5.85
C GLU A 153 14.45 -5.50 6.22
N ARG A 154 15.23 -4.42 6.30
CA ARG A 154 14.70 -3.06 6.57
C ARG A 154 14.40 -2.26 5.31
N GLY A 155 14.35 -2.89 4.17
CA GLY A 155 14.24 -2.29 2.84
C GLY A 155 15.60 -2.19 2.14
N ILE A 156 15.53 -1.93 0.83
CA ILE A 156 16.75 -1.75 0.02
C ILE A 156 17.50 -0.51 0.52
N PRO A 157 18.83 -0.62 0.79
CA PRO A 157 19.61 0.53 1.22
C PRO A 157 19.54 1.70 0.23
N LEU A 158 19.42 2.92 0.75
CA LEU A 158 19.41 4.13 -0.07
C LEU A 158 20.76 4.37 -0.75
N SER A 159 21.85 3.93 -0.11
CA SER A 159 23.20 3.98 -0.69
C SER A 159 23.33 2.92 -1.79
N SER A 160 23.50 3.33 -3.05
CA SER A 160 23.72 2.42 -4.18
C SER A 160 24.94 1.53 -3.97
N THR A 161 26.03 2.08 -3.41
CA THR A 161 27.23 1.32 -3.09
C THR A 161 26.95 0.16 -2.13
N VAL A 162 26.14 0.41 -1.11
CA VAL A 162 25.74 -0.64 -0.15
C VAL A 162 24.80 -1.63 -0.82
N ALA A 163 23.78 -1.14 -1.54
CA ALA A 163 22.83 -1.98 -2.25
C ALA A 163 23.52 -2.94 -3.22
N ASP A 164 24.44 -2.44 -4.04
CA ASP A 164 25.22 -3.23 -5.00
C ASP A 164 26.11 -4.29 -4.31
N SER A 165 26.66 -3.95 -3.14
CA SER A 165 27.51 -4.87 -2.37
C SER A 165 26.73 -6.03 -1.75
N ILE A 166 25.49 -5.81 -1.32
CA ILE A 166 24.68 -6.85 -0.66
C ILE A 166 23.82 -7.64 -1.64
N ALA A 167 23.45 -7.06 -2.79
CA ALA A 167 22.56 -7.70 -3.77
C ALA A 167 22.95 -9.15 -4.11
N PRO A 168 24.23 -9.49 -4.37
CA PRO A 168 24.63 -10.87 -4.68
C PRO A 168 24.47 -11.86 -3.50
N LYS A 169 24.28 -11.35 -2.27
CA LYS A 169 24.15 -12.15 -1.05
C LYS A 169 22.70 -12.34 -0.63
N MET A 170 21.78 -11.62 -1.25
CA MET A 170 20.34 -11.68 -0.97
C MET A 170 19.72 -12.92 -1.63
N ASP A 171 18.55 -13.32 -1.14
CA ASP A 171 17.77 -14.38 -1.78
C ASP A 171 17.28 -13.98 -3.19
N GLU A 172 16.88 -14.96 -3.98
CA GLU A 172 16.47 -14.77 -5.37
C GLU A 172 15.29 -13.81 -5.52
N THR A 173 14.31 -13.88 -4.63
CA THR A 173 13.16 -12.96 -4.63
C THR A 173 13.58 -11.52 -4.37
N SER A 174 14.46 -11.30 -3.41
CA SER A 174 15.01 -9.98 -3.09
C SER A 174 15.84 -9.41 -4.25
N GLN A 175 16.63 -10.25 -4.94
CA GLN A 175 17.35 -9.83 -6.15
C GLN A 175 16.38 -9.43 -7.27
N GLU A 176 15.31 -10.20 -7.49
CA GLU A 176 14.26 -9.86 -8.45
C GLU A 176 13.60 -8.52 -8.13
N VAL A 177 13.28 -8.26 -6.84
CA VAL A 177 12.73 -6.97 -6.39
C VAL A 177 13.67 -5.82 -6.70
N ILE A 178 14.96 -5.95 -6.41
CA ILE A 178 15.97 -4.92 -6.72
C ILE A 178 16.01 -4.63 -8.23
N LYS A 179 16.04 -5.70 -9.03
CA LYS A 179 16.03 -5.59 -10.49
C LYS A 179 14.76 -4.90 -10.98
N PHE A 180 13.59 -5.30 -10.48
CA PHE A 180 12.32 -4.69 -10.83
C PHE A 180 12.27 -3.20 -10.49
N ILE A 181 12.76 -2.80 -9.31
CA ILE A 181 12.82 -1.40 -8.92
C ILE A 181 13.75 -0.61 -9.86
N ASN A 182 14.93 -1.13 -10.15
CA ASN A 182 15.94 -0.43 -10.94
C ASN A 182 15.57 -0.35 -12.43
N GLU A 183 15.01 -1.40 -13.00
CA GLU A 183 14.76 -1.50 -14.45
C GLU A 183 13.36 -1.04 -14.86
N VAL A 184 12.38 -1.10 -13.94
CA VAL A 184 10.98 -0.85 -14.27
C VAL A 184 10.43 0.35 -13.53
N VAL A 185 10.59 0.40 -12.20
CA VAL A 185 9.91 1.39 -11.36
C VAL A 185 10.64 2.73 -11.36
N SER A 186 11.97 2.76 -11.35
CA SER A 186 12.74 4.01 -11.20
C SER A 186 12.45 5.03 -12.29
N ASP A 187 12.28 4.59 -13.53
CA ASP A 187 11.99 5.46 -14.68
C ASP A 187 10.49 5.75 -14.85
N ASN A 188 9.63 4.99 -14.17
CA ASN A 188 8.17 5.03 -14.29
C ASN A 188 7.49 5.36 -12.95
N SER A 189 8.14 6.08 -12.06
CA SER A 189 7.57 6.42 -10.76
C SER A 189 7.23 7.89 -10.60
N SER A 190 6.14 8.16 -9.91
CA SER A 190 5.77 9.52 -9.50
C SER A 190 6.53 9.91 -8.23
N GLN A 191 6.58 11.22 -7.95
CA GLN A 191 6.99 11.66 -6.63
C GLN A 191 6.03 11.15 -5.57
N ILE A 192 6.59 10.68 -4.45
CA ILE A 192 5.79 10.32 -3.28
C ILE A 192 5.01 11.54 -2.77
N ASN A 193 3.79 11.31 -2.35
CA ASN A 193 3.03 12.37 -1.70
C ASN A 193 3.65 12.72 -0.34
N PRO A 194 3.48 13.96 0.11
CA PRO A 194 3.80 14.33 1.48
C PRO A 194 3.01 13.46 2.48
N PRO A 195 3.44 13.42 3.74
CA PRO A 195 2.71 12.71 4.79
C PRO A 195 1.23 13.08 4.80
N ALA A 196 0.39 12.12 5.15
CA ALA A 196 -1.04 12.34 5.24
C ALA A 196 -1.34 13.44 6.27
N ALA A 197 -2.29 14.32 5.94
CA ALA A 197 -2.73 15.37 6.84
C ALA A 197 -3.48 14.81 8.05
N ASP A 198 -3.54 15.59 9.13
CA ASP A 198 -4.34 15.25 10.30
C ASP A 198 -5.81 15.01 9.91
N GLY A 199 -6.42 13.98 10.47
CA GLY A 199 -7.77 13.53 10.09
C GLY A 199 -7.81 12.44 9.02
N SER A 200 -6.68 12.14 8.36
CA SER A 200 -6.64 11.13 7.29
C SER A 200 -6.95 9.73 7.79
N SER A 201 -6.53 9.38 9.01
CA SER A 201 -6.84 8.08 9.61
C SER A 201 -8.32 7.92 9.83
N GLU A 202 -8.97 8.93 10.39
CA GLU A 202 -10.41 8.93 10.66
C GLU A 202 -11.23 8.84 9.37
N VAL A 203 -10.76 9.48 8.29
CA VAL A 203 -11.40 9.36 6.96
C VAL A 203 -11.21 7.94 6.40
N ASN A 204 -10.04 7.33 6.57
CA ASN A 204 -9.81 5.95 6.14
C ASN A 204 -10.66 4.96 6.93
N ASP A 205 -10.83 5.16 8.24
CA ASP A 205 -11.71 4.32 9.07
C ASP A 205 -13.17 4.44 8.60
N LEU A 206 -13.62 5.65 8.28
CA LEU A 206 -14.95 5.87 7.70
C LEU A 206 -15.09 5.19 6.34
N LEU A 207 -14.10 5.31 5.46
CA LEU A 207 -14.08 4.64 4.16
C LEU A 207 -14.23 3.12 4.31
N ASN A 208 -13.43 2.51 5.15
CA ASN A 208 -13.45 1.07 5.39
C ASN A 208 -14.80 0.60 5.94
N LYS A 209 -15.37 1.35 6.87
CA LYS A 209 -16.70 1.06 7.43
C LYS A 209 -17.80 1.12 6.37
N LEU A 210 -17.79 2.14 5.53
CA LEU A 210 -18.79 2.30 4.46
C LEU A 210 -18.61 1.24 3.37
N GLU A 211 -17.38 0.86 3.05
CA GLU A 211 -17.08 -0.22 2.13
C GLU A 211 -17.66 -1.55 2.63
N GLU A 212 -17.45 -1.85 3.92
CA GLU A 212 -18.03 -3.03 4.54
C GLU A 212 -19.56 -3.02 4.44
N GLN A 213 -20.21 -1.91 4.76
CA GLN A 213 -21.67 -1.76 4.66
C GLN A 213 -22.19 -1.96 3.24
N VAL A 214 -21.50 -1.44 2.23
CA VAL A 214 -21.85 -1.66 0.81
C VAL A 214 -21.67 -3.13 0.44
N CYS A 215 -20.57 -3.75 0.84
CA CYS A 215 -20.30 -5.15 0.56
C CYS A 215 -21.37 -6.09 1.14
N TYR A 216 -21.85 -5.80 2.35
CA TYR A 216 -22.93 -6.56 3.01
C TYR A 216 -24.35 -6.14 2.58
N GLY A 217 -24.50 -5.24 1.62
CA GLY A 217 -25.79 -4.78 1.13
C GLY A 217 -26.59 -3.95 2.16
N GLN A 218 -25.93 -3.42 3.17
CA GLN A 218 -26.54 -2.60 4.23
C GLN A 218 -26.68 -1.13 3.82
N MET A 219 -25.98 -0.72 2.77
CA MET A 219 -25.95 0.63 2.23
C MET A 219 -25.75 0.59 0.72
N THR A 220 -26.34 1.53 0.00
CA THR A 220 -26.09 1.70 -1.43
C THR A 220 -24.76 2.38 -1.68
N ALA A 221 -24.15 2.15 -2.84
CA ALA A 221 -22.94 2.87 -3.26
C ALA A 221 -23.16 4.39 -3.33
N GLU A 222 -24.37 4.82 -3.73
CA GLU A 222 -24.77 6.24 -3.77
C GLU A 222 -24.72 6.86 -2.36
N ASP A 223 -25.41 6.25 -1.40
CA ASP A 223 -25.44 6.77 -0.02
C ASP A 223 -24.04 6.76 0.62
N ALA A 224 -23.27 5.69 0.41
CA ALA A 224 -21.91 5.58 0.94
C ALA A 224 -20.98 6.67 0.38
N GLY A 225 -21.03 6.93 -0.92
CA GLY A 225 -20.25 7.98 -1.58
C GLY A 225 -20.58 9.37 -1.07
N GLN A 226 -21.88 9.69 -0.96
CA GLN A 226 -22.37 10.96 -0.43
C GLN A 226 -21.98 11.13 1.05
N GLN A 227 -22.11 10.09 1.85
CA GLN A 227 -21.76 10.11 3.26
C GLN A 227 -20.26 10.30 3.44
N LEU A 228 -19.41 9.53 2.73
CA LEU A 228 -17.97 9.68 2.82
C LEU A 228 -17.52 11.10 2.46
N PHE A 229 -18.05 11.67 1.38
CA PHE A 229 -17.70 13.02 0.98
C PHE A 229 -18.11 14.05 2.04
N THR A 230 -19.33 13.93 2.58
CA THR A 230 -19.86 14.89 3.55
C THR A 230 -19.17 14.79 4.91
N GLU A 231 -19.06 13.59 5.46
CA GLU A 231 -18.47 13.38 6.78
C GLU A 231 -16.94 13.46 6.75
N GLY A 232 -16.32 12.93 5.71
CA GLY A 232 -14.87 13.04 5.50
C GLY A 232 -14.42 14.49 5.36
N SER A 233 -15.18 15.33 4.64
CA SER A 233 -14.90 16.77 4.56
C SER A 233 -14.99 17.45 5.94
N LYS A 234 -16.00 17.11 6.75
CA LYS A 234 -16.14 17.64 8.12
C LYS A 234 -14.99 17.20 9.03
N ILE A 235 -14.56 15.93 8.93
CA ILE A 235 -13.41 15.41 9.68
C ILE A 235 -12.19 16.26 9.35
N MET A 236 -11.88 16.42 8.05
CA MET A 236 -10.71 17.19 7.60
C MET A 236 -10.78 18.66 8.02
N GLU A 237 -11.96 19.28 7.94
CA GLU A 237 -12.17 20.67 8.39
C GLU A 237 -11.95 20.84 9.89
N SER A 238 -12.38 19.86 10.70
CA SER A 238 -12.24 19.91 12.17
C SER A 238 -10.77 19.86 12.65
N LYS A 239 -9.86 19.37 11.81
CA LYS A 239 -8.41 19.24 12.12
C LYS A 239 -7.59 20.42 11.60
N LYS A 240 -8.21 21.37 10.93
CA LYS A 240 -7.56 22.62 10.55
C LYS A 240 -7.46 23.54 11.77
N ASN A 241 -6.30 23.55 12.43
CA ASN A 241 -5.94 24.53 13.45
C ASN A 241 -4.92 25.50 12.88
#